data_6c5b47186636f376318d6214c2235ee1
#
_entry.id   6c5b47186636f376318d6214c2235ee1
#
_cell.length_a   1.000
_cell.length_b   1.000
_cell.length_c   1.000
_cell.angle_alpha   90.00
_cell.angle_beta   90.00
_cell.angle_gamma   90.00
#
_symmetry.space_group_name_H-M   'P 1'
#
loop_
_entity.id
_entity.type
_entity.pdbx_description
1 polymer ?
#
loop_
_entity_poly.entity_id
_entity_poly.type
_entity_poly.pdbx_seq_one_letter_code
_entity_poly.pdbx_strand_id
1 'polypeptide(L)'
;MNNKYTAKATSTINASVSKVWDALTKPELIKQYLFGTEVNTDWQVGSPITYRGAWEGKPYEDKGEILQIEPERLLVSTFWSSLAGLPDVPENYKTVHYELSPKNGGTKLTITQDNNADQAEADHSAQNWNTVMDGMKKLLEG
;
A
#
# COMPACT_ATOMS: atom_id res chain seq x y z
N MET A 1 15.17 -15.65 0.52
CA MET A 1 13.91 -15.49 -0.19
C MET A 1 12.76 -15.71 0.75
N ASN A 2 12.01 -14.66 0.98
CA ASN A 2 10.97 -14.68 2.01
C ASN A 2 9.57 -14.53 1.42
N ASN A 3 9.31 -15.28 0.33
CA ASN A 3 8.01 -15.24 -0.33
C ASN A 3 7.04 -16.31 0.14
N LYS A 4 7.42 -17.05 1.19
CA LYS A 4 6.60 -18.13 1.72
C LYS A 4 5.25 -17.66 2.25
N TYR A 5 5.24 -16.50 2.88
CA TYR A 5 4.06 -15.97 3.53
C TYR A 5 3.74 -14.64 2.90
N THR A 6 2.89 -14.68 1.88
CA THR A 6 2.47 -13.49 1.15
C THR A 6 1.03 -13.17 1.49
N ALA A 7 0.79 -11.94 1.92
CA ALA A 7 -0.56 -11.45 2.12
C ALA A 7 -1.14 -11.02 0.80
N LYS A 8 -2.40 -11.31 0.55
CA LYS A 8 -3.10 -10.90 -0.67
C LYS A 8 -4.50 -10.45 -0.32
N ALA A 9 -4.87 -9.28 -0.81
CA ALA A 9 -6.21 -8.73 -0.63
C ALA A 9 -6.68 -8.19 -1.97
N THR A 10 -7.95 -8.39 -2.28
CA THR A 10 -8.54 -7.96 -3.54
C THR A 10 -9.88 -7.31 -3.27
N SER A 11 -10.14 -6.18 -3.95
CA SER A 11 -11.45 -5.52 -3.86
C SER A 11 -11.81 -4.95 -5.22
N THR A 12 -13.12 -4.88 -5.49
CA THR A 12 -13.62 -4.20 -6.67
C THR A 12 -14.16 -2.85 -6.23
N ILE A 13 -13.61 -1.78 -6.81
CA ILE A 13 -13.98 -0.41 -6.47
C ILE A 13 -14.79 0.17 -7.62
N ASN A 14 -15.95 0.73 -7.32
CA ASN A 14 -16.84 1.30 -8.33
C ASN A 14 -16.37 2.71 -8.72
N ALA A 15 -15.19 2.75 -9.32
CA ALA A 15 -14.57 3.98 -9.81
C ALA A 15 -13.65 3.61 -10.96
N SER A 16 -13.36 4.55 -11.84
CA SER A 16 -12.49 4.30 -12.98
C SER A 16 -11.08 3.97 -12.54
N VAL A 17 -10.34 3.27 -13.41
CA VAL A 17 -8.93 2.95 -13.16
C VAL A 17 -8.13 4.22 -12.87
N SER A 18 -8.43 5.30 -13.59
CA SER A 18 -7.75 6.59 -13.39
C SER A 18 -7.99 7.13 -11.98
N LYS A 19 -9.21 7.04 -11.46
CA LYS A 19 -9.52 7.52 -10.11
C LYS A 19 -8.86 6.66 -9.04
N VAL A 20 -8.83 5.35 -9.23
CA VAL A 20 -8.16 4.45 -8.28
C VAL A 20 -6.66 4.71 -8.30
N TRP A 21 -6.08 4.92 -9.48
CA TRP A 21 -4.67 5.26 -9.60
C TRP A 21 -4.36 6.57 -8.87
N ASP A 22 -5.20 7.59 -9.02
CA ASP A 22 -5.05 8.86 -8.30
C ASP A 22 -5.06 8.62 -6.79
N ALA A 23 -5.95 7.76 -6.30
CA ALA A 23 -6.01 7.44 -4.88
C ALA A 23 -4.73 6.76 -4.38
N LEU A 24 -4.00 6.05 -5.25
CA LEU A 24 -2.74 5.41 -4.87
C LEU A 24 -1.54 6.35 -4.96
N THR A 25 -1.63 7.41 -5.74
CA THR A 25 -0.45 8.23 -6.08
C THR A 25 -0.58 9.70 -5.73
N LYS A 26 -1.71 10.16 -5.21
CA LYS A 26 -1.88 11.55 -4.79
C LYS A 26 -1.90 11.64 -3.27
N PRO A 27 -0.89 12.31 -2.66
CA PRO A 27 -0.80 12.38 -1.21
C PRO A 27 -2.06 12.91 -0.52
N GLU A 28 -2.75 13.87 -1.11
CA GLU A 28 -3.97 14.43 -0.53
C GLU A 28 -5.11 13.41 -0.46
N LEU A 29 -5.12 12.42 -1.35
CA LEU A 29 -6.10 11.34 -1.32
C LEU A 29 -5.66 10.22 -0.38
N ILE A 30 -4.37 9.87 -0.41
CA ILE A 30 -3.82 8.83 0.46
C ILE A 30 -4.08 9.19 1.93
N LYS A 31 -3.88 10.44 2.29
CA LYS A 31 -4.09 10.94 3.64
C LYS A 31 -5.52 10.67 4.12
N GLN A 32 -6.50 10.73 3.23
CA GLN A 32 -7.90 10.59 3.61
C GLN A 32 -8.29 9.15 3.99
N TYR A 33 -7.70 8.15 3.34
CA TYR A 33 -8.06 6.76 3.65
C TYR A 33 -6.99 6.02 4.43
N LEU A 34 -5.83 6.62 4.65
CA LEU A 34 -4.71 5.99 5.36
C LEU A 34 -4.44 6.71 6.68
N PHE A 35 -5.52 7.00 7.40
CA PHE A 35 -5.47 7.48 8.79
C PHE A 35 -4.63 8.76 8.98
N GLY A 36 -4.68 9.66 7.99
CA GLY A 36 -3.95 10.92 8.06
C GLY A 36 -2.47 10.83 7.70
N THR A 37 -2.03 9.68 7.19
CA THR A 37 -0.62 9.49 6.82
C THR A 37 -0.22 10.40 5.68
N GLU A 38 0.92 11.06 5.83
CA GLU A 38 1.50 11.92 4.80
C GLU A 38 2.54 11.13 4.01
N VAL A 39 2.34 11.05 2.70
CA VAL A 39 3.25 10.34 1.80
C VAL A 39 4.09 11.35 1.04
N ASN A 40 5.38 11.09 0.95
CA ASN A 40 6.32 11.97 0.25
C ASN A 40 7.20 11.16 -0.69
N THR A 41 7.10 11.43 -1.98
CA THR A 41 7.93 10.83 -3.03
C THR A 41 7.69 11.58 -4.33
N ASP A 42 8.58 11.37 -5.33
CA ASP A 42 8.42 11.96 -6.66
C ASP A 42 7.83 10.98 -7.67
N TRP A 43 7.45 9.78 -7.23
CA TRP A 43 6.81 8.75 -8.05
C TRP A 43 7.66 8.26 -9.22
N GLN A 44 8.95 8.19 -9.02
CA GLN A 44 9.87 7.66 -10.03
C GLN A 44 10.56 6.41 -9.53
N VAL A 45 10.85 5.49 -10.45
CA VAL A 45 11.57 4.26 -10.10
C VAL A 45 12.92 4.61 -9.48
N GLY A 46 13.23 3.96 -8.36
CA GLY A 46 14.46 4.19 -7.62
C GLY A 46 14.35 5.29 -6.57
N SER A 47 13.24 6.02 -6.54
CA SER A 47 13.07 7.10 -5.56
C SER A 47 12.62 6.57 -4.21
N PRO A 48 13.07 7.20 -3.12
CA PRO A 48 12.56 6.85 -1.80
C PRO A 48 11.11 7.31 -1.66
N ILE A 49 10.36 6.58 -0.85
CA ILE A 49 9.00 6.95 -0.47
C ILE A 49 8.91 6.89 1.05
N THR A 50 8.35 7.94 1.66
CA THR A 50 8.20 8.00 3.10
C THR A 50 6.73 8.19 3.47
N TYR A 51 6.34 7.60 4.60
CA TYR A 51 4.99 7.67 5.15
C TYR A 51 5.12 8.18 6.58
N ARG A 52 4.60 9.37 6.85
CA ARG A 52 4.70 9.99 8.17
C ARG A 52 3.33 10.22 8.76
N GLY A 53 3.21 9.96 10.06
CA GLY A 53 1.97 10.17 10.77
C GLY A 53 2.15 9.96 12.26
N ALA A 54 1.02 9.78 12.96
CA ALA A 54 1.03 9.49 14.39
C ALA A 54 0.01 8.39 14.67
N TRP A 55 0.39 7.47 15.55
CA TRP A 55 -0.48 6.39 15.99
C TRP A 55 -0.56 6.46 17.51
N GLU A 56 -1.77 6.68 18.02
CA GLU A 56 -2.02 6.83 19.46
C GLU A 56 -1.07 7.86 20.11
N GLY A 57 -0.89 9.00 19.42
CA GLY A 57 -0.06 10.08 19.89
C GLY A 57 1.44 9.90 19.67
N LYS A 58 1.86 8.77 19.12
CA LYS A 58 3.28 8.52 18.83
C LYS A 58 3.57 8.73 17.35
N PRO A 59 4.54 9.59 17.03
CA PRO A 59 4.90 9.79 15.63
C PRO A 59 5.57 8.55 15.06
N TYR A 60 5.34 8.30 13.78
CA TYR A 60 6.04 7.23 13.07
C TYR A 60 6.49 7.73 11.71
N GLU A 61 7.50 7.06 11.18
CA GLU A 61 7.96 7.26 9.82
C GLU A 61 8.25 5.90 9.22
N ASP A 62 7.45 5.51 8.24
CA ASP A 62 7.67 4.29 7.49
C ASP A 62 8.29 4.69 6.17
N LYS A 63 9.00 3.79 5.53
CA LYS A 63 9.72 4.14 4.31
C LYS A 63 9.94 2.95 3.40
N GLY A 64 10.31 3.24 2.17
CA GLY A 64 10.63 2.24 1.17
C GLY A 64 11.20 2.89 -0.08
N GLU A 65 11.14 2.16 -1.16
CA GLU A 65 11.65 2.60 -2.45
C GLU A 65 10.68 2.16 -3.55
N ILE A 66 10.48 3.00 -4.56
CA ILE A 66 9.65 2.64 -5.71
C ILE A 66 10.48 1.77 -6.65
N LEU A 67 10.00 0.53 -6.88
CA LEU A 67 10.69 -0.43 -7.72
C LEU A 67 10.15 -0.44 -9.15
N GLN A 68 8.86 -0.20 -9.32
CA GLN A 68 8.22 -0.23 -10.62
C GLN A 68 6.97 0.62 -10.58
N ILE A 69 6.71 1.36 -11.65
CA ILE A 69 5.50 2.15 -11.77
C ILE A 69 5.04 2.14 -13.22
N GLU A 70 3.82 1.66 -13.45
CA GLU A 70 3.16 1.63 -14.74
C GLU A 70 1.80 2.28 -14.56
N PRO A 71 1.64 3.54 -14.98
CA PRO A 71 0.44 4.31 -14.66
C PRO A 71 -0.84 3.56 -14.96
N GLU A 72 -1.75 3.60 -13.99
CA GLU A 72 -3.09 2.99 -14.07
C GLU A 72 -3.08 1.47 -14.13
N ARG A 73 -1.94 0.81 -13.90
CA ARG A 73 -1.85 -0.63 -13.99
C ARG A 73 -1.08 -1.28 -12.83
N LEU A 74 0.10 -0.76 -12.49
CA LEU A 74 0.96 -1.42 -11.53
C LEU A 74 1.84 -0.42 -10.78
N LEU A 75 1.88 -0.60 -9.45
CA LEU A 75 2.84 0.11 -8.60
C LEU A 75 3.49 -0.94 -7.69
N VAL A 76 4.82 -0.98 -7.68
CA VAL A 76 5.57 -1.88 -6.80
C VAL A 76 6.53 -1.03 -5.97
N SER A 77 6.47 -1.20 -4.66
CA SER A 77 7.37 -0.49 -3.75
C SER A 77 7.76 -1.38 -2.59
N THR A 78 8.90 -1.08 -1.97
CA THR A 78 9.26 -1.74 -0.73
C THR A 78 8.71 -0.96 0.44
N PHE A 79 8.69 -1.59 1.62
CA PHE A 79 8.08 -0.99 2.81
C PHE A 79 8.75 -1.52 4.07
N TRP A 80 9.13 -0.61 4.97
CA TRP A 80 9.62 -0.92 6.30
C TRP A 80 8.97 0.04 7.28
N SER A 81 8.47 -0.49 8.40
CA SER A 81 7.77 0.31 9.40
C SER A 81 8.61 0.46 10.66
N SER A 82 8.73 1.71 11.12
CA SER A 82 9.39 2.01 12.39
C SER A 82 8.66 1.42 13.58
N LEU A 83 7.37 1.09 13.42
CA LEU A 83 6.56 0.52 14.51
C LEU A 83 6.71 -0.99 14.62
N ALA A 84 7.33 -1.64 13.65
CA ALA A 84 7.45 -3.10 13.65
C ALA A 84 8.51 -3.63 14.62
N GLY A 85 9.40 -2.77 15.13
CA GLY A 85 10.42 -3.19 16.06
C GLY A 85 11.60 -3.93 15.44
N LEU A 86 11.71 -3.93 14.12
CA LEU A 86 12.78 -4.61 13.40
C LEU A 86 13.84 -3.60 12.93
N PRO A 87 15.11 -4.02 12.82
CA PRO A 87 16.16 -3.14 12.30
C PRO A 87 15.87 -2.71 10.87
N ASP A 88 16.34 -1.51 10.51
CA ASP A 88 16.21 -0.99 9.16
C ASP A 88 17.33 -1.57 8.29
N VAL A 89 17.12 -2.79 7.83
CA VAL A 89 18.03 -3.52 6.94
C VAL A 89 17.22 -4.13 5.81
N PRO A 90 17.85 -4.37 4.63
CA PRO A 90 17.11 -4.84 3.45
C PRO A 90 16.25 -6.08 3.67
N GLU A 91 16.72 -7.04 4.46
CA GLU A 91 15.98 -8.29 4.70
C GLU A 91 14.68 -8.07 5.47
N ASN A 92 14.50 -6.92 6.11
CA ASN A 92 13.28 -6.60 6.85
C ASN A 92 12.30 -5.76 6.05
N TYR A 93 12.60 -5.47 4.79
CA TYR A 93 11.68 -4.75 3.91
C TYR A 93 10.72 -5.73 3.25
N LYS A 94 9.48 -5.32 3.13
CA LYS A 94 8.46 -6.07 2.40
C LYS A 94 8.28 -5.44 1.03
N THR A 95 7.93 -6.24 0.03
CA THR A 95 7.59 -5.72 -1.30
C THR A 95 6.09 -5.73 -1.44
N VAL A 96 5.53 -4.60 -1.82
CA VAL A 96 4.08 -4.42 -1.97
C VAL A 96 3.77 -4.16 -3.44
N HIS A 97 2.86 -4.97 -3.99
CA HIS A 97 2.37 -4.82 -5.36
C HIS A 97 0.94 -4.31 -5.32
N TYR A 98 0.67 -3.26 -6.08
CA TYR A 98 -0.68 -2.72 -6.27
C TYR A 98 -1.02 -2.91 -7.74
N GLU A 99 -1.93 -3.82 -8.05
CA GLU A 99 -2.30 -4.14 -9.43
C GLU A 99 -3.74 -3.73 -9.70
N LEU A 100 -3.94 -2.98 -10.78
CA LEU A 100 -5.23 -2.48 -11.18
C LEU A 100 -5.65 -3.11 -12.50
N SER A 101 -6.92 -3.51 -12.60
CA SER A 101 -7.50 -3.94 -13.86
C SER A 101 -8.96 -3.52 -13.94
N PRO A 102 -9.45 -3.15 -15.13
CA PRO A 102 -10.87 -2.81 -15.29
C PRO A 102 -11.74 -4.03 -15.00
N LYS A 103 -12.89 -3.79 -14.36
CA LYS A 103 -13.85 -4.85 -14.10
C LYS A 103 -15.26 -4.29 -14.01
N ASN A 104 -16.14 -4.67 -14.93
CA ASN A 104 -17.56 -4.31 -14.89
C ASN A 104 -17.83 -2.82 -14.66
N GLY A 105 -17.07 -1.97 -15.35
CA GLY A 105 -17.23 -0.52 -15.23
C GLY A 105 -16.51 0.10 -14.04
N GLY A 106 -15.90 -0.72 -13.19
CA GLY A 106 -15.08 -0.26 -12.08
C GLY A 106 -13.66 -0.77 -12.20
N THR A 107 -12.99 -0.93 -11.08
CA THR A 107 -11.60 -1.35 -11.02
C THR A 107 -11.42 -2.46 -10.00
N LYS A 108 -10.75 -3.53 -10.42
CA LYS A 108 -10.30 -4.55 -9.49
C LYS A 108 -8.89 -4.15 -9.01
N LEU A 109 -8.76 -3.96 -7.72
CA LEU A 109 -7.47 -3.65 -7.09
C LEU A 109 -7.01 -4.86 -6.28
N THR A 110 -5.82 -5.35 -6.60
CA THR A 110 -5.20 -6.45 -5.86
C THR A 110 -3.92 -5.94 -5.22
N ILE A 111 -3.80 -6.16 -3.92
CA ILE A 111 -2.60 -5.78 -3.16
C ILE A 111 -1.96 -7.03 -2.61
N THR A 112 -0.66 -7.22 -2.87
CA THR A 112 0.11 -8.32 -2.29
C THR A 112 1.29 -7.75 -1.52
N GLN A 113 1.60 -8.38 -0.40
CA GLN A 113 2.71 -7.97 0.46
C GLN A 113 3.47 -9.22 0.88
N ASP A 114 4.73 -9.32 0.53
CA ASP A 114 5.55 -10.48 0.83
C ASP A 114 6.30 -10.34 2.15
N ASN A 115 7.18 -11.31 2.40
CA ASN A 115 8.13 -11.28 3.52
C ASN A 115 7.46 -11.17 4.89
N ASN A 116 6.30 -11.81 5.05
CA ASN A 116 5.69 -11.94 6.37
C ASN A 116 6.38 -13.08 7.13
N ALA A 117 6.49 -12.93 8.44
CA ALA A 117 7.23 -13.87 9.27
C ALA A 117 6.57 -15.25 9.34
N ASP A 118 5.23 -15.26 9.30
CA ASP A 118 4.45 -16.50 9.39
C ASP A 118 3.06 -16.28 8.80
N GLN A 119 2.24 -17.31 8.81
CA GLN A 119 0.88 -17.23 8.25
C GLN A 119 0.01 -16.26 9.04
N ALA A 120 0.18 -16.18 10.35
CA ALA A 120 -0.60 -15.26 11.16
C ALA A 120 -0.32 -13.80 10.78
N GLU A 121 0.93 -13.45 10.52
CA GLU A 121 1.29 -12.10 10.07
C GLU A 121 0.71 -11.84 8.68
N ALA A 122 0.78 -12.81 7.77
CA ALA A 122 0.22 -12.66 6.43
C ALA A 122 -1.29 -12.42 6.50
N ASP A 123 -2.01 -13.18 7.34
CA ASP A 123 -3.45 -13.02 7.50
C ASP A 123 -3.79 -11.64 8.09
N HIS A 124 -3.03 -11.19 9.06
CA HIS A 124 -3.21 -9.87 9.67
C HIS A 124 -2.98 -8.76 8.66
N SER A 125 -1.94 -8.88 7.84
CA SER A 125 -1.64 -7.91 6.79
C SER A 125 -2.76 -7.87 5.75
N ALA A 126 -3.29 -9.03 5.36
CA ALA A 126 -4.40 -9.08 4.41
C ALA A 126 -5.64 -8.38 4.96
N GLN A 127 -5.95 -8.55 6.24
CA GLN A 127 -7.05 -7.85 6.88
C GLN A 127 -6.83 -6.33 6.90
N ASN A 128 -5.61 -5.90 7.18
CA ASN A 128 -5.26 -4.48 7.16
C ASN A 128 -5.44 -3.89 5.77
N TRP A 129 -5.00 -4.60 4.73
CA TRP A 129 -5.17 -4.13 3.36
C TRP A 129 -6.64 -4.09 2.95
N ASN A 130 -7.46 -5.03 3.43
CA ASN A 130 -8.90 -4.97 3.19
C ASN A 130 -9.52 -3.72 3.84
N THR A 131 -9.09 -3.38 5.05
CA THR A 131 -9.55 -2.17 5.73
C THR A 131 -9.15 -0.92 4.95
N VAL A 132 -7.92 -0.88 4.44
CA VAL A 132 -7.43 0.23 3.62
C VAL A 132 -8.28 0.36 2.36
N MET A 133 -8.57 -0.76 1.67
CA MET A 133 -9.37 -0.72 0.45
C MET A 133 -10.82 -0.32 0.73
N ASP A 134 -11.37 -0.69 1.88
CA ASP A 134 -12.71 -0.24 2.28
C ASP A 134 -12.73 1.29 2.43
N GLY A 135 -11.69 1.87 2.99
CA GLY A 135 -11.55 3.32 3.08
C GLY A 135 -11.47 3.97 1.70
N MET A 136 -10.72 3.36 0.79
CA MET A 136 -10.63 3.84 -0.60
C MET A 136 -12.00 3.78 -1.29
N LYS A 137 -12.75 2.70 -1.08
CA LYS A 137 -14.09 2.57 -1.66
C LYS A 137 -15.01 3.69 -1.17
N LYS A 138 -15.00 3.97 0.12
CA LYS A 138 -15.81 5.04 0.69
C LYS A 138 -15.43 6.39 0.10
N LEU A 139 -14.16 6.63 -0.08
CA LEU A 139 -13.66 7.89 -0.64
C LEU A 139 -14.06 8.05 -2.11
N LEU A 140 -13.94 6.99 -2.91
CA LEU A 140 -14.12 7.06 -4.36
C LEU A 140 -15.56 6.83 -4.81
N GLU A 141 -16.33 6.04 -4.06
CA GLU A 141 -17.72 5.72 -4.40
C GLU A 141 -18.72 6.62 -3.72
N GLY A 142 -18.34 7.18 -2.63
CA GLY A 142 -19.17 8.03 -1.83
C GLY A 142 -19.12 9.45 -2.18
#